data_5591500b1910eca0aff70477c0e24138
#
_entry.id   5591500b1910eca0aff70477c0e24138
#
_cell.length_a   1.000
_cell.length_b   1.000
_cell.length_c   1.000
_cell.angle_alpha   90.00
_cell.angle_beta   90.00
_cell.angle_gamma   90.00
#
_symmetry.space_group_name_H-M   'P 1'
#
loop_
_entity.id
_entity.type
_entity.pdbx_description
1 polymer ?
#
loop_
_entity_poly.entity_id
_entity_poly.type
_entity_poly.pdbx_seq_one_letter_code
_entity_poly.pdbx_strand_id
1 'polypeptide(L)' 'MNTVLRVNDTARALGVSRATIWNWANPKSRHYRPDFPRPFKISANATGWLASEIDEYINKLAAKREE' A
#
# COMPACT_ATOMS: atom_id res chain seq x y z
N MET A 1 -13.67 -12.85 -0.26
CA MET A 1 -13.77 -11.99 -1.46
C MET A 1 -12.79 -10.83 -1.32
N ASN A 2 -11.98 -10.60 -2.34
CA ASN A 2 -10.99 -9.53 -2.28
C ASN A 2 -11.63 -8.19 -2.64
N THR A 3 -11.26 -7.19 -1.87
CA THR A 3 -11.66 -5.81 -2.14
C THR A 3 -10.45 -5.07 -2.70
N VAL A 4 -10.69 -4.18 -3.64
CA VAL A 4 -9.65 -3.32 -4.19
C VAL A 4 -9.70 -1.97 -3.49
N LEU A 5 -8.55 -1.53 -3.01
CA LEU A 5 -8.41 -0.23 -2.35
C LEU A 5 -7.75 0.76 -3.30
N ARG A 6 -8.33 1.94 -3.41
CA ARG A 6 -7.70 3.06 -4.13
C ARG A 6 -6.67 3.71 -3.21
N VAL A 7 -5.87 4.61 -3.77
CA VAL A 7 -4.78 5.23 -3.01
C VAL A 7 -5.29 5.93 -1.74
N ASN A 8 -6.44 6.59 -1.80
CA ASN A 8 -7.01 7.26 -0.63
C ASN A 8 -7.34 6.26 0.48
N ASP A 9 -7.93 5.13 0.11
CA ASP A 9 -8.28 4.08 1.06
C ASP A 9 -7.05 3.43 1.66
N THR A 10 -6.04 3.20 0.82
CA THR A 10 -4.78 2.60 1.27
C THR A 10 -4.07 3.52 2.25
N ALA A 11 -4.01 4.80 1.92
CA ALA A 11 -3.40 5.80 2.80
C ALA A 11 -4.12 5.88 4.14
N ARG A 12 -5.45 5.84 4.10
CA ARG A 12 -6.27 5.88 5.32
C ARG A 12 -6.03 4.64 6.18
N ALA A 13 -5.95 3.47 5.54
CA ALA A 13 -5.73 2.22 6.26
C ALA A 13 -4.38 2.21 6.97
N LEU A 14 -3.38 2.83 6.38
CA LEU A 14 -2.03 2.88 6.95
C LEU A 14 -1.76 4.13 7.78
N GLY A 15 -2.68 5.09 7.75
CA GLY A 15 -2.52 6.33 8.52
C GLY A 15 -1.45 7.25 7.98
N VAL A 16 -1.21 7.23 6.67
CA VAL A 16 -0.18 8.06 6.03
C VAL A 16 -0.81 8.86 4.89
N SER A 17 -0.03 9.75 4.29
CA SER A 17 -0.51 10.56 3.17
C SER A 17 -0.48 9.76 1.87
N ARG A 18 -1.24 10.24 0.88
CA ARG A 18 -1.22 9.64 -0.47
C ARG A 18 0.17 9.69 -1.08
N ALA A 19 0.87 10.80 -0.86
CA ALA A 19 2.24 10.94 -1.37
C ALA A 19 3.16 9.87 -0.80
N THR A 20 2.99 9.53 0.46
CA THR A 20 3.75 8.46 1.09
C THR A 20 3.50 7.12 0.41
N ILE A 21 2.22 6.82 0.11
CA ILE A 21 1.87 5.58 -0.59
C ILE A 21 2.57 5.49 -1.94
N TRP A 22 2.53 6.57 -2.73
CA TRP A 22 3.18 6.59 -4.04
C TRP A 22 4.70 6.45 -3.92
N ASN A 23 5.31 7.07 -2.93
CA ASN A 23 6.75 6.95 -2.70
C ASN A 23 7.14 5.51 -2.35
N TRP A 24 6.35 4.85 -1.52
CA TRP A 24 6.63 3.46 -1.15
C TRP A 24 6.46 2.51 -2.33
N ALA A 25 5.56 2.81 -3.25
CA ALA A 25 5.26 1.96 -4.39
C ALA A 25 6.18 2.23 -5.59
N ASN A 26 6.88 3.35 -5.62
CA ASN A 26 7.68 3.78 -6.77
C ASN A 26 9.13 3.34 -6.61
N PRO A 27 9.62 2.39 -7.45
CA PRO A 27 11.00 1.92 -7.35
C PRO A 27 12.06 3.01 -7.54
N LYS A 28 11.67 4.11 -8.16
CA LYS A 28 12.59 5.24 -8.38
C LYS A 28 12.63 6.21 -7.22
N SER A 29 11.75 6.06 -6.26
CA SER A 29 11.72 6.92 -5.10
C SER A 29 12.79 6.49 -4.10
N ARG A 30 13.41 7.48 -3.44
CA ARG A 30 14.36 7.20 -2.35
C ARG A 30 13.66 6.55 -1.15
N HIS A 31 12.35 6.65 -1.09
CA HIS A 31 11.54 6.06 0.00
C HIS A 31 10.89 4.74 -0.40
N TYR A 32 11.29 4.18 -1.54
CA TYR A 32 10.75 2.94 -2.03
C TYR A 32 10.86 1.82 -0.99
N ARG A 33 9.79 1.06 -0.83
CA ARG A 33 9.77 -0.10 0.05
C ARG A 33 9.54 -1.36 -0.79
N PRO A 34 10.55 -2.21 -0.95
CA PRO A 34 10.39 -3.42 -1.77
C PRO A 34 9.35 -4.39 -1.24
N ASP A 35 9.10 -4.37 0.07
CA ASP A 35 8.11 -5.25 0.69
C ASP A 35 6.69 -4.70 0.66
N PHE A 36 6.51 -3.46 0.19
CA PHE A 36 5.17 -2.87 0.07
C PHE A 36 4.43 -3.52 -1.09
N PRO A 37 3.13 -3.85 -0.94
CA PRO A 37 2.37 -4.46 -2.02
C PRO A 37 2.37 -3.59 -3.26
N ARG A 38 2.48 -4.23 -4.41
CA ARG A 38 2.51 -3.51 -5.68
C ARG A 38 1.11 -3.15 -6.14
N PRO A 39 0.90 -1.92 -6.59
CA PRO A 39 -0.38 -1.55 -7.18
C PRO A 39 -0.57 -2.22 -8.53
N PHE A 40 -1.82 -2.37 -8.94
CA PHE A 40 -2.15 -2.87 -10.26
C PHE A 40 -3.22 -1.98 -10.87
N LYS A 41 -3.34 -2.04 -12.20
CA LYS A 41 -4.32 -1.22 -12.88
C LYS A 41 -5.68 -1.89 -12.82
N ILE A 42 -6.66 -1.14 -12.31
CA ILE A 42 -8.06 -1.55 -12.32
C ILE A 42 -8.66 -1.23 -13.68
N SER A 43 -8.27 -0.09 -14.25
CA SER A 43 -8.69 0.36 -15.57
C SER A 43 -7.62 1.29 -16.13
N ALA A 44 -7.86 1.87 -17.31
CA ALA A 44 -6.89 2.74 -17.96
C ALA A 44 -6.42 3.90 -17.06
N ASN A 45 -7.32 4.42 -16.23
CA ASN A 45 -7.03 5.60 -15.41
C ASN A 45 -7.12 5.33 -13.91
N ALA A 46 -7.20 4.09 -13.50
CA ALA A 46 -7.38 3.76 -12.09
C ALA A 46 -6.39 2.69 -11.65
N THR A 47 -5.77 2.92 -10.52
CA THR A 47 -4.81 2.00 -9.91
C THR A 47 -5.26 1.69 -8.50
N GLY A 48 -5.01 0.48 -8.05
CA GLY A 48 -5.40 0.07 -6.71
C GLY A 48 -4.53 -1.03 -6.15
N TRP A 49 -4.85 -1.43 -4.95
CA TRP A 49 -4.16 -2.50 -4.21
C TRP A 49 -5.21 -3.50 -3.74
N LEU A 50 -4.81 -4.77 -3.63
CA LEU A 50 -5.68 -5.77 -3.02
C LEU A 50 -5.74 -5.51 -1.51
N ALA A 51 -6.95 -5.46 -0.98
CA ALA A 51 -7.13 -5.23 0.46
C ALA A 51 -6.43 -6.30 1.29
N SER A 52 -6.46 -7.55 0.84
CA SER A 52 -5.80 -8.65 1.55
C SER A 52 -4.29 -8.44 1.63
N GLU A 53 -3.67 -7.91 0.58
CA GLU A 53 -2.24 -7.64 0.59
C GLU A 53 -1.90 -6.49 1.52
N ILE A 54 -2.73 -5.47 1.56
CA ILE A 54 -2.54 -4.34 2.48
C ILE A 54 -2.68 -4.82 3.92
N ASP A 55 -3.68 -5.65 4.20
CA ASP A 55 -3.87 -6.23 5.54
C ASP A 55 -2.65 -7.03 5.97
N GLU A 56 -2.12 -7.86 5.08
CA GLU A 56 -0.91 -8.63 5.38
C GLU A 56 0.28 -7.71 5.68
N TYR A 57 0.41 -6.65 4.90
CA TYR A 57 1.48 -5.70 5.11
C TYR A 57 1.37 -5.02 6.48
N ILE A 58 0.17 -4.62 6.85
CA ILE A 58 -0.08 -4.02 8.17
C ILE A 58 0.27 -5.02 9.27
N ASN A 59 -0.11 -6.28 9.10
CA ASN A 59 0.20 -7.31 10.08
C ASN A 59 1.70 -7.53 10.22
N LYS A 60 2.44 -7.48 9.12
CA LYS A 60 3.90 -7.58 9.16
C LYS A 60 4.53 -6.41 9.91
N LEU A 61 4.03 -5.21 9.68
CA LEU A 61 4.53 -4.03 10.39
C LEU A 61 4.25 -4.15 11.87
N ALA A 62 3.05 -4.59 12.23
CA ALA A 62 2.68 -4.76 13.63
C ALA A 62 3.52 -5.85 14.31
N ALA A 63 3.86 -6.90 13.59
CA ALA A 63 4.67 -8.00 14.13
C ALA A 63 6.11 -7.58 14.41
N LYS A 64 6.59 -6.55 13.74
CA LYS A 64 7.96 -6.05 13.93
C LYS A 64 8.09 -5.07 15.09
N ARG A 65 6.97 -4.66 15.67
CA ARG A 65 7.04 -3.70 16.78
C ARG A 65 7.72 -4.32 17.99
N GLU A 66 8.47 -3.50 18.71
CA GLU A 66 9.07 -3.92 19.96
C GLU A 66 8.10 -3.64 21.10
N GLU A 67 8.10 -4.53 22.07
CA GLU A 67 7.24 -4.39 23.23
C GLU A 67 8.04 -4.19 24.49
#